data_e9995de89b5f17001c9234d872cdc7d4
#
_entry.id   e9995de89b5f17001c9234d872cdc7d4
#
_cell.length_a   1.000
_cell.length_b   1.000
_cell.length_c   1.000
_cell.angle_alpha   90.00
_cell.angle_beta   90.00
_cell.angle_gamma   90.00
#
_symmetry.space_group_name_H-M   'P 1'
#
loop_
_entity.id
_entity.type
_entity.pdbx_description
1 polymer ?
#
loop_
_entity_poly.entity_id
_entity_poly.type
_entity_poly.pdbx_seq_one_letter_code
_entity_poly.pdbx_strand_id
1 'polypeptide(L)'
;MIDKTIYANYTDAGYSIIPLAREVEARGDTPISLYLKVANQKNTFLLESVEGGEKWANYSIIGFDCIDSIKISGNTVEQSIGGKKEIFDSDNPLNSIQEIIDQHSVPEISGLPRFYGGYVGFFAYESAQYAETKIANLPGKQSKFAEHMPDILLVKAEKLIVFDNLNQTTKIIFNANPINLTYEDAQNELDAMELLIKKDILVPEEKFSIPTSTMEFNSNFSKAEYLDAVHLAKNYIKEGDVMQVVLAQDFSASFTGDSFDLYRAIRKLNPSPYMYFLNFEECIVVGASPEILVRLEDNEVTLRPLAGTRKRGMTPEEDERNAKELLADPKEIAEHLMLIDLGRNDVGRVSKIGSVQVTQKMAIEKYSHVMHIVSNVTGSISNDLDCMDVLKATLPAGTLSGAPKIRAMEIINELEPSSRGIYGGAIGYISWNGGIDTAIAIRTAVIKDQVIHVGAGAGIVADSIPENEWLECKQKAKVFVDAIEMIS
;
A
#
# COMPACT_ATOMS: atom_id res chain seq x y z
N MET A 1 15.41 -21.45 -16.82
CA MET A 1 16.42 -20.37 -16.72
C MET A 1 16.68 -19.87 -18.14
N ILE A 2 16.79 -18.55 -18.32
CA ILE A 2 17.15 -17.94 -19.60
C ILE A 2 18.65 -18.17 -19.84
N ASP A 3 18.98 -18.83 -20.94
CA ASP A 3 20.33 -18.96 -21.42
C ASP A 3 20.67 -17.90 -22.50
N LYS A 4 21.91 -17.88 -22.98
CA LYS A 4 22.37 -16.92 -23.98
C LYS A 4 21.53 -16.95 -25.26
N THR A 5 21.12 -18.14 -25.70
CA THR A 5 20.35 -18.33 -26.95
C THR A 5 18.92 -17.76 -26.76
N ILE A 6 18.28 -18.04 -25.63
CA ILE A 6 16.96 -17.52 -25.30
C ILE A 6 17.00 -15.99 -25.15
N TYR A 7 18.04 -15.45 -24.50
CA TYR A 7 18.24 -14.01 -24.37
C TYR A 7 18.35 -13.32 -25.75
N ALA A 8 19.18 -13.89 -26.64
CA ALA A 8 19.32 -13.37 -28.00
C ALA A 8 17.98 -13.42 -28.77
N ASN A 9 17.24 -14.53 -28.67
CA ASN A 9 15.93 -14.66 -29.31
C ASN A 9 14.92 -13.59 -28.81
N TYR A 10 14.91 -13.30 -27.53
CA TYR A 10 14.07 -12.22 -26.97
C TYR A 10 14.52 -10.84 -27.42
N THR A 11 15.84 -10.62 -27.52
CA THR A 11 16.39 -9.37 -28.07
C THR A 11 15.99 -9.18 -29.54
N ASP A 12 16.12 -10.23 -30.37
CA ASP A 12 15.71 -10.19 -31.78
C ASP A 12 14.20 -10.03 -31.96
N ALA A 13 13.38 -10.52 -31.00
CA ALA A 13 11.95 -10.33 -30.99
C ALA A 13 11.52 -8.91 -30.55
N GLY A 14 12.47 -8.06 -30.13
CA GLY A 14 12.23 -6.66 -29.80
C GLY A 14 11.73 -6.40 -28.38
N TYR A 15 11.90 -7.36 -27.45
CA TYR A 15 11.60 -7.09 -26.05
C TYR A 15 12.55 -6.04 -25.47
N SER A 16 11.99 -5.09 -24.73
CA SER A 16 12.77 -3.98 -24.13
C SER A 16 13.29 -4.30 -22.73
N ILE A 17 12.73 -5.31 -22.08
CA ILE A 17 13.16 -5.81 -20.76
C ILE A 17 13.15 -7.33 -20.80
N ILE A 18 14.24 -7.94 -20.36
CA ILE A 18 14.38 -9.40 -20.22
C ILE A 18 14.71 -9.72 -18.76
N PRO A 19 13.77 -10.27 -17.98
CA PRO A 19 14.02 -10.66 -16.60
C PRO A 19 14.91 -11.89 -16.53
N LEU A 20 16.08 -11.78 -15.91
CA LEU A 20 16.93 -12.92 -15.56
C LEU A 20 16.80 -13.22 -14.08
N ALA A 21 16.59 -14.48 -13.73
CA ALA A 21 16.43 -14.91 -12.35
C ALA A 21 17.39 -16.01 -11.99
N ARG A 22 17.89 -15.98 -10.76
CA ARG A 22 18.75 -17.00 -10.17
C ARG A 22 18.30 -17.29 -8.74
N GLU A 23 18.16 -18.58 -8.42
CA GLU A 23 17.97 -18.99 -7.03
C GLU A 23 19.33 -19.02 -6.32
N VAL A 24 19.36 -18.45 -5.12
CA VAL A 24 20.57 -18.34 -4.29
C VAL A 24 20.31 -18.90 -2.91
N GLU A 25 21.35 -19.48 -2.31
CA GLU A 25 21.28 -20.06 -0.97
C GLU A 25 21.27 -18.94 0.07
N ALA A 26 20.18 -18.80 0.82
CA ALA A 26 19.99 -17.73 1.80
C ALA A 26 20.65 -17.99 3.18
N ARG A 27 21.27 -19.14 3.42
CA ARG A 27 22.09 -19.51 4.61
C ARG A 27 21.55 -19.02 5.97
N GLY A 28 20.23 -19.05 6.18
CA GLY A 28 19.59 -18.58 7.41
C GLY A 28 19.28 -17.07 7.43
N ASP A 29 19.41 -16.39 6.30
CA ASP A 29 18.94 -15.01 6.15
C ASP A 29 17.41 -14.91 6.30
N THR A 30 16.99 -13.76 6.79
CA THR A 30 15.58 -13.35 6.87
C THR A 30 15.37 -12.18 5.91
N PRO A 31 14.13 -11.81 5.55
CA PRO A 31 13.87 -10.60 4.77
C PRO A 31 14.53 -9.34 5.36
N ILE A 32 14.53 -9.21 6.69
CA ILE A 32 15.20 -8.12 7.42
C ILE A 32 16.71 -8.12 7.17
N SER A 33 17.37 -9.28 7.34
CA SER A 33 18.83 -9.36 7.14
C SER A 33 19.20 -9.14 5.68
N LEU A 34 18.40 -9.65 4.73
CA LEU A 34 18.60 -9.40 3.30
C LEU A 34 18.45 -7.93 2.95
N TYR A 35 17.42 -7.24 3.50
CA TYR A 35 17.25 -5.81 3.28
C TYR A 35 18.44 -5.02 3.83
N LEU A 36 18.95 -5.33 5.00
CA LEU A 36 20.09 -4.64 5.60
C LEU A 36 21.38 -4.76 4.75
N LYS A 37 21.52 -5.78 3.91
CA LYS A 37 22.64 -5.91 2.97
C LYS A 37 22.61 -4.87 1.84
N VAL A 38 21.45 -4.27 1.57
CA VAL A 38 21.21 -3.24 0.54
C VAL A 38 20.77 -1.89 1.11
N ALA A 39 20.52 -1.79 2.41
CA ALA A 39 19.91 -0.63 3.08
C ALA A 39 20.72 0.68 3.02
N ASN A 40 22.02 0.60 2.74
CA ASN A 40 22.89 1.78 2.65
C ASN A 40 22.67 2.63 1.38
N GLN A 41 21.71 2.24 0.55
CA GLN A 41 21.37 2.92 -0.69
C GLN A 41 20.04 3.68 -0.51
N LYS A 42 19.89 4.77 -1.26
CA LYS A 42 18.60 5.44 -1.43
C LYS A 42 17.75 4.70 -2.47
N ASN A 43 16.45 4.99 -2.49
CA ASN A 43 15.50 4.36 -3.39
C ASN A 43 15.56 2.82 -3.28
N THR A 44 15.40 2.35 -2.06
CA THR A 44 15.22 0.94 -1.72
C THR A 44 13.83 0.72 -1.15
N PHE A 45 13.34 -0.50 -1.24
CA PHE A 45 12.09 -0.87 -0.59
C PHE A 45 12.11 -2.30 -0.07
N LEU A 46 11.30 -2.55 0.94
CA LEU A 46 10.95 -3.87 1.46
C LEU A 46 9.43 -3.97 1.51
N LEU A 47 8.87 -4.94 0.81
CA LEU A 47 7.46 -5.32 0.91
C LEU A 47 7.40 -6.72 1.52
N GLU A 48 6.68 -6.87 2.62
CA GLU A 48 6.51 -8.17 3.30
C GLU A 48 5.03 -8.47 3.52
N SER A 49 4.68 -9.74 3.54
CA SER A 49 3.43 -10.20 4.09
C SER A 49 3.73 -11.07 5.30
N VAL A 50 3.42 -10.57 6.50
CA VAL A 50 3.81 -11.22 7.77
C VAL A 50 2.65 -12.01 8.37
N GLU A 51 1.41 -11.56 8.19
CA GLU A 51 0.18 -12.24 8.60
C GLU A 51 -0.79 -12.33 7.43
N GLY A 52 -1.69 -13.32 7.43
CA GLY A 52 -2.72 -13.46 6.38
C GLY A 52 -2.95 -14.89 5.91
N GLY A 53 -2.33 -15.87 6.56
CA GLY A 53 -2.45 -17.29 6.25
C GLY A 53 -1.69 -17.71 4.97
N GLU A 54 -1.71 -18.99 4.66
CA GLU A 54 -0.93 -19.62 3.57
C GLU A 54 -1.20 -19.04 2.17
N LYS A 55 -2.33 -18.35 1.98
CA LYS A 55 -2.70 -17.82 0.65
C LYS A 55 -2.09 -16.46 0.32
N TRP A 56 -1.71 -15.65 1.30
CA TRP A 56 -1.38 -14.24 1.12
C TRP A 56 0.05 -13.88 1.51
N ALA A 57 0.68 -14.66 2.41
CA ALA A 57 1.96 -14.37 3.05
C ALA A 57 3.16 -15.08 2.40
N ASN A 58 3.19 -15.22 1.07
CA ASN A 58 4.16 -16.13 0.44
C ASN A 58 5.53 -15.49 0.18
N TYR A 59 5.58 -14.20 -0.10
CA TYR A 59 6.83 -13.56 -0.55
C TYR A 59 7.14 -12.28 0.21
N SER A 60 8.44 -12.09 0.47
CA SER A 60 9.00 -10.78 0.82
C SER A 60 9.84 -10.31 -0.35
N ILE A 61 9.68 -9.05 -0.73
CA ILE A 61 10.27 -8.47 -1.94
C ILE A 61 11.11 -7.27 -1.55
N ILE A 62 12.37 -7.27 -1.94
CA ILE A 62 13.32 -6.19 -1.70
C ILE A 62 13.75 -5.64 -3.06
N GLY A 63 13.62 -4.33 -3.25
CA GLY A 63 14.18 -3.63 -4.39
C GLY A 63 15.29 -2.68 -3.96
N PHE A 64 16.30 -2.53 -4.81
CA PHE A 64 17.42 -1.64 -4.56
C PHE A 64 17.99 -1.10 -5.86
N ASP A 65 18.83 -0.05 -5.78
CA ASP A 65 19.29 0.71 -6.96
C ASP A 65 18.14 1.20 -7.85
N CYS A 66 17.01 1.59 -7.27
CA CYS A 66 15.83 2.05 -8.01
C CYS A 66 16.01 3.52 -8.42
N ILE A 67 16.86 3.79 -9.43
CA ILE A 67 17.24 5.14 -9.84
C ILE A 67 16.20 5.81 -10.74
N ASP A 68 15.43 5.04 -11.47
CA ASP A 68 14.37 5.53 -12.36
C ASP A 68 13.06 5.69 -11.60
N SER A 69 12.33 6.75 -11.88
CA SER A 69 11.09 7.06 -11.17
C SER A 69 10.09 7.84 -12.00
N ILE A 70 8.83 7.77 -11.59
CA ILE A 70 7.72 8.61 -12.05
C ILE A 70 7.20 9.37 -10.85
N LYS A 71 7.13 10.69 -10.96
CA LYS A 71 6.62 11.57 -9.92
C LYS A 71 5.57 12.50 -10.49
N ILE A 72 4.43 12.59 -9.84
CA ILE A 72 3.31 13.41 -10.29
C ILE A 72 2.90 14.36 -9.18
N SER A 73 2.72 15.63 -9.54
CA SER A 73 2.21 16.69 -8.66
C SER A 73 1.26 17.55 -9.47
N GLY A 74 -0.04 17.50 -9.16
CA GLY A 74 -1.06 18.10 -10.01
C GLY A 74 -1.01 17.51 -11.42
N ASN A 75 -0.95 18.35 -12.44
CA ASN A 75 -0.86 17.93 -13.84
C ASN A 75 0.58 17.70 -14.32
N THR A 76 1.57 17.98 -13.52
CA THR A 76 2.98 17.85 -13.90
C THR A 76 3.49 16.45 -13.65
N VAL A 77 4.00 15.80 -14.68
CA VAL A 77 4.66 14.49 -14.66
C VAL A 77 6.17 14.71 -14.78
N GLU A 78 6.93 14.26 -13.79
CA GLU A 78 8.39 14.19 -13.84
C GLU A 78 8.78 12.72 -13.99
N GLN A 79 9.42 12.36 -15.09
CA GLN A 79 9.98 11.03 -15.33
C GLN A 79 11.51 11.13 -15.25
N SER A 80 12.13 10.26 -14.43
CA SER A 80 13.57 10.09 -14.36
C SER A 80 13.98 8.77 -15.00
N ILE A 81 14.89 8.81 -15.99
CA ILE A 81 15.41 7.62 -16.67
C ILE A 81 16.94 7.76 -16.79
N GLY A 82 17.70 6.82 -16.19
CA GLY A 82 19.15 6.85 -16.21
C GLY A 82 19.76 8.14 -15.67
N GLY A 83 19.09 8.77 -14.69
CA GLY A 83 19.49 10.04 -14.07
C GLY A 83 19.13 11.28 -14.90
N LYS A 84 18.48 11.13 -16.06
CA LYS A 84 17.93 12.26 -16.82
C LYS A 84 16.48 12.47 -16.46
N LYS A 85 16.11 13.73 -16.23
CA LYS A 85 14.73 14.11 -15.90
C LYS A 85 14.04 14.69 -17.13
N GLU A 86 12.85 14.20 -17.39
CA GLU A 86 11.90 14.76 -18.35
C GLU A 86 10.68 15.25 -17.57
N ILE A 87 10.22 16.46 -17.85
CA ILE A 87 9.08 17.09 -17.17
C ILE A 87 8.10 17.54 -18.23
N PHE A 88 6.86 17.12 -18.11
CA PHE A 88 5.77 17.52 -19.02
C PHE A 88 4.44 17.61 -18.27
N ASP A 89 3.51 18.38 -18.82
CA ASP A 89 2.15 18.45 -18.28
C ASP A 89 1.24 17.43 -18.97
N SER A 90 0.36 16.82 -18.19
CA SER A 90 -0.61 15.83 -18.64
C SER A 90 -2.02 16.21 -18.17
N ASP A 91 -2.98 16.13 -19.08
CA ASP A 91 -4.41 16.29 -18.73
C ASP A 91 -4.97 15.08 -17.95
N ASN A 92 -4.29 13.94 -18.04
CA ASN A 92 -4.61 12.74 -17.28
C ASN A 92 -3.34 11.99 -16.83
N PRO A 93 -2.77 12.36 -15.67
CA PRO A 93 -1.53 11.80 -15.18
C PRO A 93 -1.55 10.28 -14.97
N LEU A 94 -2.70 9.68 -14.63
CA LEU A 94 -2.79 8.22 -14.50
C LEU A 94 -2.65 7.52 -15.86
N ASN A 95 -3.19 8.10 -16.95
CA ASN A 95 -2.96 7.55 -18.28
C ASN A 95 -1.49 7.68 -18.69
N SER A 96 -0.81 8.77 -18.32
CA SER A 96 0.62 8.92 -18.60
C SER A 96 1.46 7.84 -17.91
N ILE A 97 1.09 7.38 -16.71
CA ILE A 97 1.74 6.23 -16.07
C ILE A 97 1.55 4.97 -16.93
N GLN A 98 0.33 4.71 -17.43
CA GLN A 98 0.09 3.55 -18.29
C GLN A 98 0.90 3.63 -19.59
N GLU A 99 0.92 4.81 -20.23
CA GLU A 99 1.73 5.03 -21.45
C GLU A 99 3.22 4.79 -21.21
N ILE A 100 3.75 5.15 -20.03
CA ILE A 100 5.14 4.86 -19.66
C ILE A 100 5.36 3.36 -19.45
N ILE A 101 4.41 2.67 -18.80
CA ILE A 101 4.48 1.22 -18.60
C ILE A 101 4.44 0.48 -19.95
N ASP A 102 3.57 0.91 -20.86
CA ASP A 102 3.36 0.30 -22.18
C ASP A 102 4.58 0.44 -23.12
N GLN A 103 5.51 1.37 -22.81
CA GLN A 103 6.80 1.44 -23.52
C GLN A 103 7.69 0.22 -23.24
N HIS A 104 7.36 -0.57 -22.22
CA HIS A 104 8.13 -1.74 -21.82
C HIS A 104 7.43 -3.02 -22.29
N SER A 105 8.11 -3.75 -23.19
CA SER A 105 7.70 -5.09 -23.60
C SER A 105 8.55 -6.13 -22.87
N VAL A 106 7.89 -7.09 -22.22
CA VAL A 106 8.54 -8.11 -21.38
C VAL A 106 8.04 -9.50 -21.78
N PRO A 107 8.90 -10.50 -21.99
CA PRO A 107 8.45 -11.84 -22.34
C PRO A 107 7.81 -12.55 -21.15
N GLU A 108 6.82 -13.39 -21.43
CA GLU A 108 6.28 -14.29 -20.43
C GLU A 108 7.32 -15.37 -20.08
N ILE A 109 7.67 -15.48 -18.80
CA ILE A 109 8.67 -16.43 -18.30
C ILE A 109 8.05 -17.23 -17.17
N SER A 110 7.92 -18.53 -17.38
CA SER A 110 7.39 -19.43 -16.35
C SER A 110 8.34 -19.54 -15.16
N GLY A 111 7.76 -19.64 -13.94
CA GLY A 111 8.51 -19.83 -12.69
C GLY A 111 9.06 -18.55 -12.07
N LEU A 112 8.76 -17.37 -12.62
CA LEU A 112 8.95 -16.11 -11.95
C LEU A 112 7.87 -15.89 -10.87
N PRO A 113 8.18 -15.16 -9.79
CA PRO A 113 7.16 -14.75 -8.81
C PRO A 113 6.16 -13.76 -9.45
N ARG A 114 5.03 -13.48 -8.78
CA ARG A 114 4.01 -12.54 -9.26
C ARG A 114 4.58 -11.16 -9.58
N PHE A 115 5.44 -10.65 -8.71
CA PHE A 115 6.20 -9.43 -8.95
C PHE A 115 7.66 -9.80 -9.22
N TYR A 116 8.08 -9.62 -10.44
CA TYR A 116 9.44 -9.84 -10.90
C TYR A 116 10.10 -8.58 -11.49
N GLY A 117 9.44 -7.43 -11.36
CA GLY A 117 9.85 -6.12 -11.81
C GLY A 117 8.64 -5.28 -12.21
N GLY A 118 8.84 -3.99 -12.32
CA GLY A 118 7.78 -3.02 -12.55
C GLY A 118 8.03 -1.73 -11.78
N TYR A 119 6.97 -1.16 -11.26
CA TYR A 119 7.01 0.05 -10.45
C TYR A 119 6.50 -0.20 -9.04
N VAL A 120 7.15 0.39 -8.05
CA VAL A 120 6.79 0.31 -6.61
C VAL A 120 6.67 1.70 -6.04
N GLY A 121 5.63 1.95 -5.25
CA GLY A 121 5.49 3.24 -4.60
C GLY A 121 4.09 3.50 -4.06
N PHE A 122 3.65 4.74 -4.15
CA PHE A 122 2.37 5.16 -3.60
C PHE A 122 1.59 6.09 -4.53
N PHE A 123 0.28 6.08 -4.33
CA PHE A 123 -0.69 7.01 -4.85
C PHE A 123 -1.36 7.67 -3.64
N ALA A 124 -1.23 8.99 -3.48
CA ALA A 124 -1.89 9.72 -2.41
C ALA A 124 -3.42 9.67 -2.56
N TYR A 125 -4.15 9.96 -1.49
CA TYR A 125 -5.61 10.06 -1.50
C TYR A 125 -6.10 11.05 -2.57
N GLU A 126 -5.40 12.15 -2.73
CA GLU A 126 -5.70 13.20 -3.70
C GLU A 126 -5.58 12.73 -5.15
N SER A 127 -4.89 11.62 -5.42
CA SER A 127 -4.83 11.03 -6.78
C SER A 127 -6.20 10.64 -7.33
N ALA A 128 -7.22 10.52 -6.48
CA ALA A 128 -8.61 10.34 -6.89
C ALA A 128 -9.14 11.48 -7.79
N GLN A 129 -8.55 12.68 -7.72
CA GLN A 129 -8.87 13.81 -8.61
C GLN A 129 -8.61 13.50 -10.09
N TYR A 130 -7.65 12.63 -10.38
CA TYR A 130 -7.32 12.22 -11.76
C TYR A 130 -8.33 11.23 -12.35
N ALA A 131 -9.14 10.61 -11.49
CA ALA A 131 -10.18 9.64 -11.90
C ALA A 131 -11.60 10.26 -11.92
N GLU A 132 -11.88 11.24 -11.06
CA GLU A 132 -13.23 11.75 -10.81
C GLU A 132 -13.30 13.27 -11.00
N THR A 133 -13.90 13.72 -12.09
CA THR A 133 -13.99 15.14 -12.45
C THR A 133 -14.64 16.00 -11.34
N LYS A 134 -15.60 15.47 -10.60
CA LYS A 134 -16.22 16.20 -9.48
C LYS A 134 -15.20 16.51 -8.39
N ILE A 135 -14.32 15.56 -8.10
CA ILE A 135 -13.28 15.71 -7.08
C ILE A 135 -12.19 16.67 -7.56
N ALA A 136 -11.81 16.58 -8.84
CA ALA A 136 -10.84 17.49 -9.45
C ALA A 136 -11.23 18.97 -9.35
N ASN A 137 -12.52 19.27 -9.32
CA ASN A 137 -13.05 20.63 -9.23
C ASN A 137 -13.25 21.13 -7.78
N LEU A 138 -12.94 20.32 -6.77
CA LEU A 138 -13.01 20.76 -5.38
C LEU A 138 -11.87 21.75 -5.06
N PRO A 139 -12.08 22.68 -4.10
CA PRO A 139 -11.02 23.56 -3.65
C PRO A 139 -9.85 22.74 -3.10
N GLY A 140 -8.66 22.98 -3.64
CA GLY A 140 -7.44 22.38 -3.10
C GLY A 140 -7.22 22.83 -1.67
N LYS A 141 -6.84 21.92 -0.79
CA LYS A 141 -6.47 22.23 0.59
C LYS A 141 -4.98 22.22 0.75
N GLN A 142 -4.47 23.28 1.38
CA GLN A 142 -3.07 23.34 1.72
C GLN A 142 -2.79 22.48 2.95
N SER A 143 -1.75 21.69 2.87
CA SER A 143 -1.15 21.01 4.02
C SER A 143 0.32 21.35 4.01
N LYS A 144 0.84 21.84 5.12
CA LYS A 144 2.30 22.11 5.27
C LYS A 144 3.15 20.88 4.92
N PHE A 145 2.61 19.71 5.12
CA PHE A 145 3.25 18.44 4.77
C PHE A 145 3.06 18.09 3.29
N ALA A 146 1.83 18.19 2.76
CA ALA A 146 1.51 17.83 1.39
C ALA A 146 2.08 18.81 0.34
N GLU A 147 2.35 20.07 0.69
CA GLU A 147 2.94 21.07 -0.22
C GLU A 147 4.28 20.62 -0.85
N HIS A 148 4.97 19.68 -0.21
CA HIS A 148 6.27 19.17 -0.65
C HIS A 148 6.26 17.67 -0.97
N MET A 149 5.08 17.04 -1.01
CA MET A 149 4.92 15.64 -1.36
C MET A 149 4.25 15.52 -2.73
N PRO A 150 4.72 14.62 -3.58
CA PRO A 150 4.02 14.33 -4.82
C PRO A 150 2.72 13.58 -4.54
N ASP A 151 1.73 13.74 -5.43
CA ASP A 151 0.50 12.94 -5.39
C ASP A 151 0.78 11.47 -5.70
N ILE A 152 1.77 11.21 -6.56
CA ILE A 152 2.19 9.87 -6.94
C ILE A 152 3.71 9.83 -7.01
N LEU A 153 4.30 8.81 -6.41
CA LEU A 153 5.72 8.50 -6.53
C LEU A 153 5.90 7.00 -6.74
N LEU A 154 6.48 6.65 -7.87
CA LEU A 154 6.75 5.27 -8.27
C LEU A 154 8.22 5.15 -8.66
N VAL A 155 8.94 4.19 -8.09
CA VAL A 155 10.31 3.85 -8.48
C VAL A 155 10.32 2.58 -9.32
N LYS A 156 11.17 2.54 -10.33
CA LYS A 156 11.34 1.38 -11.21
C LYS A 156 12.18 0.31 -10.52
N ALA A 157 11.62 -0.87 -10.37
CA ALA A 157 12.24 -2.01 -9.70
C ALA A 157 12.95 -2.91 -10.72
N GLU A 158 14.22 -2.66 -10.97
CA GLU A 158 15.04 -3.46 -11.89
C GLU A 158 15.81 -4.57 -11.20
N LYS A 159 16.31 -4.33 -9.97
CA LYS A 159 17.04 -5.29 -9.14
C LYS A 159 16.21 -5.71 -7.94
N LEU A 160 15.91 -6.99 -7.86
CA LEU A 160 15.04 -7.55 -6.83
C LEU A 160 15.68 -8.72 -6.11
N ILE A 161 15.43 -8.80 -4.81
CA ILE A 161 15.61 -10.00 -4.01
C ILE A 161 14.21 -10.43 -3.58
N VAL A 162 13.81 -11.64 -3.96
CA VAL A 162 12.51 -12.22 -3.61
C VAL A 162 12.74 -13.41 -2.70
N PHE A 163 12.25 -13.29 -1.47
CA PHE A 163 12.33 -14.34 -0.47
C PHE A 163 10.98 -15.07 -0.39
N ASP A 164 11.00 -16.38 -0.63
CA ASP A 164 9.83 -17.25 -0.48
C ASP A 164 9.72 -17.67 0.98
N ASN A 165 8.73 -17.13 1.69
CA ASN A 165 8.53 -17.38 3.11
C ASN A 165 8.13 -18.84 3.42
N LEU A 166 7.50 -19.53 2.48
CA LEU A 166 7.05 -20.92 2.65
C LEU A 166 8.18 -21.91 2.44
N ASN A 167 8.91 -21.75 1.32
CA ASN A 167 9.99 -22.66 0.92
C ASN A 167 11.35 -22.26 1.49
N GLN A 168 11.46 -21.08 2.11
CA GLN A 168 12.71 -20.51 2.64
C GLN A 168 13.80 -20.45 1.56
N THR A 169 13.39 -20.07 0.33
CA THR A 169 14.31 -19.89 -0.80
C THR A 169 14.40 -18.42 -1.19
N THR A 170 15.53 -18.04 -1.73
CA THR A 170 15.79 -16.67 -2.19
C THR A 170 16.07 -16.68 -3.69
N LYS A 171 15.36 -15.82 -4.42
CA LYS A 171 15.65 -15.54 -5.83
C LYS A 171 16.15 -14.12 -5.98
N ILE A 172 17.20 -13.93 -6.77
CA ILE A 172 17.60 -12.63 -7.29
C ILE A 172 17.06 -12.50 -8.71
N ILE A 173 16.56 -11.31 -9.04
CA ILE A 173 16.01 -11.01 -10.36
C ILE A 173 16.62 -9.70 -10.85
N PHE A 174 17.15 -9.72 -12.04
CA PHE A 174 17.62 -8.55 -12.75
C PHE A 174 16.87 -8.36 -14.05
N ASN A 175 16.24 -7.21 -14.21
CA ASN A 175 15.47 -6.82 -15.38
C ASN A 175 16.39 -6.12 -16.39
N ALA A 176 17.03 -6.89 -17.26
CA ALA A 176 18.02 -6.38 -18.20
C ALA A 176 17.35 -5.66 -19.39
N ASN A 177 17.88 -4.49 -19.77
CA ASN A 177 17.53 -3.84 -21.02
C ASN A 177 18.50 -4.35 -22.12
N PRO A 178 18.03 -5.18 -23.07
CA PRO A 178 18.90 -5.83 -24.06
C PRO A 178 19.46 -4.85 -25.11
N ILE A 179 18.96 -3.63 -25.21
CA ILE A 179 19.51 -2.58 -26.07
C ILE A 179 20.86 -2.12 -25.53
N ASN A 180 21.00 -2.07 -24.21
CA ASN A 180 22.16 -1.51 -23.53
C ASN A 180 23.10 -2.58 -22.96
N LEU A 181 22.60 -3.80 -22.73
CA LEU A 181 23.28 -4.87 -22.00
C LEU A 181 23.32 -6.16 -22.82
N THR A 182 24.49 -6.75 -22.89
CA THR A 182 24.66 -8.13 -23.42
C THR A 182 24.18 -9.13 -22.37
N TYR A 183 24.04 -10.41 -22.79
CA TYR A 183 23.75 -11.49 -21.84
C TYR A 183 24.82 -11.61 -20.74
N GLU A 184 26.08 -11.44 -21.13
CA GLU A 184 27.23 -11.48 -20.23
C GLU A 184 27.19 -10.34 -19.21
N ASP A 185 26.81 -9.13 -19.63
CA ASP A 185 26.64 -7.99 -18.71
C ASP A 185 25.52 -8.27 -17.70
N ALA A 186 24.41 -8.82 -18.18
CA ALA A 186 23.29 -9.18 -17.30
C ALA A 186 23.65 -10.31 -16.31
N GLN A 187 24.49 -11.27 -16.71
CA GLN A 187 25.01 -12.29 -15.80
C GLN A 187 25.98 -11.70 -14.77
N ASN A 188 26.83 -10.74 -15.17
CA ASN A 188 27.71 -10.03 -14.23
C ASN A 188 26.92 -9.26 -13.16
N GLU A 189 25.78 -8.66 -13.52
CA GLU A 189 24.88 -8.01 -12.55
C GLU A 189 24.31 -9.03 -11.56
N LEU A 190 23.84 -10.18 -12.02
CA LEU A 190 23.39 -11.26 -11.14
C LEU A 190 24.50 -11.76 -10.22
N ASP A 191 25.74 -11.89 -10.72
CA ASP A 191 26.90 -12.28 -9.92
C ASP A 191 27.19 -11.23 -8.83
N ALA A 192 27.11 -9.95 -9.17
CA ALA A 192 27.27 -8.85 -8.20
C ALA A 192 26.17 -8.87 -7.12
N MET A 193 24.92 -9.11 -7.51
CA MET A 193 23.79 -9.25 -6.57
C MET A 193 23.99 -10.46 -5.66
N GLU A 194 24.43 -11.60 -6.19
CA GLU A 194 24.71 -12.81 -5.40
C GLU A 194 25.84 -12.57 -4.39
N LEU A 195 26.90 -11.89 -4.81
CA LEU A 195 27.99 -11.51 -3.91
C LEU A 195 27.53 -10.57 -2.79
N LEU A 196 26.62 -9.64 -3.10
CA LEU A 196 26.04 -8.74 -2.10
C LEU A 196 25.25 -9.52 -1.04
N ILE A 197 24.42 -10.48 -1.47
CA ILE A 197 23.63 -11.33 -0.56
C ILE A 197 24.54 -12.22 0.30
N LYS A 198 25.65 -12.72 -0.24
CA LYS A 198 26.60 -13.58 0.48
C LYS A 198 27.47 -12.84 1.49
N LYS A 199 27.43 -11.50 1.53
CA LYS A 199 28.17 -10.75 2.57
C LYS A 199 27.62 -11.08 3.95
N ASP A 200 28.50 -11.41 4.84
CA ASP A 200 28.15 -11.47 6.27
C ASP A 200 27.96 -10.05 6.78
N ILE A 201 26.83 -9.81 7.41
CA ILE A 201 26.53 -8.56 8.12
C ILE A 201 26.16 -8.88 9.56
N LEU A 202 26.56 -8.00 10.46
CA LEU A 202 26.01 -8.02 11.80
C LEU A 202 24.62 -7.38 11.74
N VAL A 203 23.59 -8.21 11.87
CA VAL A 203 22.23 -7.68 12.07
C VAL A 203 22.20 -7.06 13.48
N PRO A 204 21.91 -5.75 13.60
CA PRO A 204 21.81 -5.12 14.91
C PRO A 204 20.78 -5.83 15.78
N GLU A 205 21.16 -6.12 17.02
CA GLU A 205 20.20 -6.65 18.00
C GLU A 205 19.01 -5.69 18.15
N GLU A 206 17.82 -6.25 18.23
CA GLU A 206 16.62 -5.48 18.54
C GLU A 206 16.64 -5.08 20.02
N LYS A 207 17.08 -3.87 20.31
CA LYS A 207 17.05 -3.30 21.66
C LYS A 207 15.78 -2.47 21.82
N PHE A 208 14.67 -3.17 21.98
CA PHE A 208 13.38 -2.50 22.19
C PHE A 208 13.14 -2.30 23.69
N SER A 209 12.92 -1.05 24.09
CA SER A 209 12.45 -0.68 25.42
C SER A 209 10.93 -0.89 25.56
N ILE A 210 10.45 -0.90 26.80
CA ILE A 210 9.01 -0.95 27.06
C ILE A 210 8.45 0.48 26.85
N PRO A 211 7.44 0.66 26.00
CA PRO A 211 6.85 1.97 25.79
C PRO A 211 6.32 2.59 27.08
N THR A 212 6.61 3.85 27.31
CA THR A 212 6.18 4.59 28.50
C THR A 212 4.91 5.40 28.27
N SER A 213 4.49 5.55 27.03
CA SER A 213 3.32 6.33 26.58
C SER A 213 3.38 7.80 27.02
N THR A 214 4.57 8.38 27.03
CA THR A 214 4.82 9.78 27.41
C THR A 214 4.87 10.71 26.20
N MET A 215 5.17 10.17 25.01
CA MET A 215 5.23 10.94 23.78
C MET A 215 3.81 11.31 23.31
N GLU A 216 3.63 12.56 22.92
CA GLU A 216 2.38 13.02 22.31
C GLU A 216 2.61 13.50 20.89
N PHE A 217 1.68 13.14 20.00
CA PHE A 217 1.59 13.67 18.64
C PHE A 217 0.70 14.90 18.62
N ASN A 218 1.08 15.90 17.83
CA ASN A 218 0.24 17.05 17.52
C ASN A 218 -0.75 16.68 16.41
N SER A 219 -2.03 16.95 16.61
CA SER A 219 -3.04 16.82 15.57
C SER A 219 -3.16 18.14 14.78
N ASN A 220 -3.39 18.02 13.46
CA ASN A 220 -3.77 19.15 12.60
C ASN A 220 -5.20 19.64 12.87
N PHE A 221 -5.98 18.87 13.62
CA PHE A 221 -7.35 19.16 14.05
C PHE A 221 -7.37 19.39 15.56
N SER A 222 -7.86 20.53 16.05
CA SER A 222 -8.12 20.65 17.47
C SER A 222 -9.29 19.72 17.87
N LYS A 223 -9.32 19.28 19.15
CA LYS A 223 -10.42 18.43 19.60
C LYS A 223 -11.79 19.07 19.37
N ALA A 224 -11.94 20.37 19.65
CA ALA A 224 -13.20 21.07 19.49
C ALA A 224 -13.66 21.08 18.02
N GLU A 225 -12.77 21.47 17.10
CA GLU A 225 -13.07 21.49 15.66
C GLU A 225 -13.42 20.10 15.13
N TYR A 226 -12.71 19.04 15.58
CA TYR A 226 -13.05 17.66 15.17
C TYR A 226 -14.43 17.24 15.66
N LEU A 227 -14.79 17.53 16.93
CA LEU A 227 -16.13 17.23 17.44
C LEU A 227 -17.22 17.98 16.67
N ASP A 228 -16.97 19.24 16.30
CA ASP A 228 -17.89 20.03 15.46
C ASP A 228 -18.01 19.42 14.05
N ALA A 229 -16.90 19.00 13.44
CA ALA A 229 -16.91 18.33 12.15
C ALA A 229 -17.71 17.00 12.20
N VAL A 230 -17.60 16.21 13.29
CA VAL A 230 -18.42 15.01 13.48
C VAL A 230 -19.91 15.36 13.58
N HIS A 231 -20.27 16.44 14.29
CA HIS A 231 -21.66 16.89 14.34
C HIS A 231 -22.20 17.32 12.97
N LEU A 232 -21.39 18.02 12.15
CA LEU A 232 -21.75 18.39 10.78
C LEU A 232 -21.90 17.15 9.89
N ALA A 233 -20.99 16.20 9.98
CA ALA A 233 -21.08 14.93 9.26
C ALA A 233 -22.37 14.16 9.60
N LYS A 234 -22.76 14.12 10.88
CA LYS A 234 -24.03 13.51 11.31
C LYS A 234 -25.27 14.25 10.77
N ASN A 235 -25.18 15.57 10.54
CA ASN A 235 -26.27 16.29 9.89
C ASN A 235 -26.40 15.86 8.41
N TYR A 236 -25.30 15.74 7.65
CA TYR A 236 -25.33 15.20 6.30
C TYR A 236 -25.92 13.79 6.23
N ILE A 237 -25.60 12.93 7.20
CA ILE A 237 -26.19 11.59 7.30
C ILE A 237 -27.70 11.67 7.57
N LYS A 238 -28.12 12.55 8.47
CA LYS A 238 -29.54 12.74 8.81
C LYS A 238 -30.35 13.30 7.63
N GLU A 239 -29.73 14.14 6.81
CA GLU A 239 -30.35 14.72 5.60
C GLU A 239 -30.38 13.71 4.44
N GLY A 240 -29.67 12.59 4.55
CA GLY A 240 -29.66 11.52 3.58
C GLY A 240 -28.58 11.69 2.48
N ASP A 241 -27.63 12.58 2.66
CA ASP A 241 -26.53 12.79 1.72
C ASP A 241 -25.60 11.59 1.65
N VAL A 242 -25.27 11.01 2.81
CA VAL A 242 -24.41 9.83 2.95
C VAL A 242 -24.92 8.90 4.04
N MET A 243 -24.59 7.62 3.93
CA MET A 243 -24.83 6.64 5.00
C MET A 243 -23.69 6.63 6.03
N GLN A 244 -22.47 6.86 5.53
CA GLN A 244 -21.22 6.90 6.29
C GLN A 244 -20.24 7.85 5.64
N VAL A 245 -19.47 8.57 6.46
CA VAL A 245 -18.30 9.35 6.00
C VAL A 245 -17.15 9.18 6.97
N VAL A 246 -15.94 9.02 6.46
CA VAL A 246 -14.73 8.88 7.28
C VAL A 246 -14.09 10.25 7.47
N LEU A 247 -13.94 10.69 8.72
CA LEU A 247 -13.19 11.91 9.06
C LEU A 247 -11.83 11.56 9.63
N ALA A 248 -10.79 12.15 9.06
CA ALA A 248 -9.40 11.85 9.40
C ALA A 248 -8.67 13.05 9.99
N GLN A 249 -7.56 12.75 10.67
CA GLN A 249 -6.63 13.69 11.25
C GLN A 249 -5.21 13.30 10.84
N ASP A 250 -4.32 14.27 10.70
CA ASP A 250 -2.88 14.08 10.61
C ASP A 250 -2.24 14.33 11.98
N PHE A 251 -1.55 13.34 12.49
CA PHE A 251 -0.79 13.38 13.73
C PHE A 251 0.70 13.47 13.41
N SER A 252 1.38 14.46 13.97
CA SER A 252 2.79 14.70 13.68
C SER A 252 3.64 14.90 14.94
N ALA A 253 4.92 14.52 14.84
CA ALA A 253 5.92 14.75 15.87
C ALA A 253 7.32 14.84 15.26
N SER A 254 8.28 15.41 16.00
CA SER A 254 9.70 15.32 15.64
C SER A 254 10.18 13.89 15.72
N PHE A 255 10.94 13.45 14.72
CA PHE A 255 11.50 12.11 14.66
C PHE A 255 12.96 12.15 14.18
N THR A 256 13.87 11.72 15.03
CA THR A 256 15.32 11.65 14.75
C THR A 256 15.88 10.24 14.89
N GLY A 257 15.00 9.25 15.16
CA GLY A 257 15.37 7.84 15.27
C GLY A 257 15.69 7.21 13.90
N ASP A 258 16.18 5.98 13.93
CA ASP A 258 16.36 5.18 12.73
C ASP A 258 14.98 4.71 12.20
N SER A 259 14.70 5.01 10.94
CA SER A 259 13.41 4.69 10.33
C SER A 259 13.21 3.20 10.06
N PHE A 260 14.31 2.46 9.86
CA PHE A 260 14.21 1.01 9.69
C PHE A 260 14.00 0.29 11.04
N ASP A 261 14.58 0.82 12.12
CA ASP A 261 14.26 0.33 13.47
C ASP A 261 12.80 0.63 13.83
N LEU A 262 12.24 1.77 13.40
CA LEU A 262 10.80 2.04 13.49
C LEU A 262 9.98 0.98 12.73
N TYR A 263 10.38 0.62 11.52
CA TYR A 263 9.74 -0.46 10.76
C TYR A 263 9.78 -1.79 11.54
N ARG A 264 10.94 -2.15 12.11
CA ARG A 264 11.10 -3.37 12.92
C ARG A 264 10.20 -3.36 14.15
N ALA A 265 10.07 -2.21 14.82
CA ALA A 265 9.18 -2.04 15.97
C ALA A 265 7.71 -2.20 15.58
N ILE A 266 7.26 -1.54 14.47
CA ILE A 266 5.90 -1.68 13.94
C ILE A 266 5.61 -3.12 13.52
N ARG A 267 6.56 -3.79 12.87
CA ARG A 267 6.45 -5.20 12.47
C ARG A 267 6.22 -6.12 13.66
N LYS A 268 6.80 -5.80 14.79
CA LYS A 268 6.63 -6.55 16.05
C LYS A 268 5.32 -6.22 16.76
N LEU A 269 4.91 -4.94 16.79
CA LEU A 269 3.71 -4.49 17.49
C LEU A 269 2.42 -4.82 16.72
N ASN A 270 2.47 -4.72 15.41
CA ASN A 270 1.28 -4.81 14.54
C ASN A 270 1.60 -5.54 13.22
N PRO A 271 2.00 -6.82 13.27
CA PRO A 271 2.23 -7.59 12.05
C PRO A 271 0.95 -7.58 11.19
N SER A 272 1.12 -7.44 9.89
CA SER A 272 0.00 -7.22 8.95
C SER A 272 0.25 -7.90 7.61
N PRO A 273 -0.81 -8.15 6.80
CA PRO A 273 -0.67 -8.72 5.46
C PRO A 273 0.17 -7.86 4.51
N TYR A 274 0.13 -6.55 4.67
CA TYR A 274 0.91 -5.61 3.88
C TYR A 274 1.82 -4.79 4.80
N MET A 275 3.03 -5.28 4.99
CA MET A 275 4.11 -4.55 5.65
C MET A 275 4.99 -3.92 4.58
N TYR A 276 5.34 -2.66 4.73
CA TYR A 276 6.21 -1.98 3.78
C TYR A 276 7.13 -0.97 4.44
N PHE A 277 8.32 -0.90 3.87
CA PHE A 277 9.32 0.11 4.13
C PHE A 277 9.81 0.66 2.80
N LEU A 278 9.48 1.91 2.48
CA LEU A 278 9.91 2.59 1.26
C LEU A 278 10.90 3.68 1.67
N ASN A 279 12.17 3.52 1.27
CA ASN A 279 13.23 4.49 1.54
C ASN A 279 13.54 5.28 0.27
N PHE A 280 12.70 6.26 -0.03
CA PHE A 280 12.83 7.08 -1.21
C PHE A 280 13.58 8.39 -0.92
N GLU A 281 14.06 9.05 -1.97
CA GLU A 281 14.78 10.30 -1.83
C GLU A 281 13.89 11.42 -1.25
N GLU A 282 12.62 11.43 -1.60
CA GLU A 282 11.62 12.42 -1.19
C GLU A 282 11.12 12.21 0.24
N CYS A 283 10.98 10.97 0.66
CA CYS A 283 10.44 10.60 1.97
C CYS A 283 10.69 9.14 2.31
N ILE A 284 10.52 8.79 3.57
CA ILE A 284 10.48 7.40 4.01
C ILE A 284 9.04 7.07 4.40
N VAL A 285 8.52 5.93 3.92
CA VAL A 285 7.18 5.45 4.25
C VAL A 285 7.30 4.14 5.00
N VAL A 286 6.70 4.08 6.18
CA VAL A 286 6.67 2.89 7.06
C VAL A 286 5.24 2.51 7.32
N GLY A 287 4.84 1.28 7.00
CA GLY A 287 3.45 0.91 7.19
C GLY A 287 3.20 -0.57 7.47
N ALA A 288 2.05 -0.81 8.08
CA ALA A 288 1.50 -2.13 8.44
C ALA A 288 0.01 -2.16 8.14
N SER A 289 -0.33 -2.18 6.85
CA SER A 289 -1.73 -2.14 6.42
C SER A 289 -2.39 -3.51 6.52
N PRO A 290 -3.56 -3.62 7.14
CA PRO A 290 -4.30 -4.87 7.19
C PRO A 290 -5.15 -5.11 5.94
N GLU A 291 -5.32 -4.11 5.06
CA GLU A 291 -6.37 -4.10 4.05
C GLU A 291 -5.83 -3.83 2.65
N ILE A 292 -6.21 -4.72 1.74
CA ILE A 292 -5.97 -4.53 0.31
C ILE A 292 -6.86 -3.39 -0.22
N LEU A 293 -6.29 -2.51 -1.05
CA LEU A 293 -7.09 -1.62 -1.87
C LEU A 293 -7.64 -2.38 -3.07
N VAL A 294 -6.75 -2.88 -3.92
CA VAL A 294 -7.12 -3.71 -5.09
C VAL A 294 -5.95 -4.55 -5.55
N ARG A 295 -6.28 -5.73 -6.08
CA ARG A 295 -5.35 -6.60 -6.81
C ARG A 295 -5.93 -6.90 -8.19
N LEU A 296 -5.08 -6.81 -9.21
CA LEU A 296 -5.32 -7.37 -10.53
C LEU A 296 -4.24 -8.43 -10.79
N GLU A 297 -4.66 -9.66 -10.92
CA GLU A 297 -3.78 -10.81 -11.19
C GLU A 297 -4.50 -11.77 -12.15
N ASP A 298 -3.83 -12.23 -13.18
CA ASP A 298 -4.37 -13.16 -14.18
C ASP A 298 -5.74 -12.73 -14.74
N ASN A 299 -5.90 -11.42 -15.01
CA ASN A 299 -7.13 -10.78 -15.46
C ASN A 299 -8.30 -10.84 -14.44
N GLU A 300 -8.05 -11.19 -13.19
CA GLU A 300 -9.02 -11.13 -12.10
C GLU A 300 -8.76 -9.91 -11.21
N VAL A 301 -9.77 -9.04 -11.09
CA VAL A 301 -9.79 -7.92 -10.14
C VAL A 301 -10.33 -8.44 -8.82
N THR A 302 -9.63 -8.19 -7.74
CA THR A 302 -10.00 -8.63 -6.39
C THR A 302 -10.01 -7.45 -5.42
N LEU A 303 -11.13 -7.26 -4.73
CA LEU A 303 -11.25 -6.42 -3.54
C LEU A 303 -11.62 -7.28 -2.35
N ARG A 304 -11.17 -6.84 -1.18
CA ARG A 304 -11.37 -7.62 0.04
C ARG A 304 -11.82 -6.74 1.19
N PRO A 305 -13.11 -6.30 1.20
CA PRO A 305 -13.64 -5.49 2.27
C PRO A 305 -13.50 -6.20 3.62
N LEU A 306 -13.01 -5.45 4.59
CA LEU A 306 -12.76 -5.86 5.96
C LEU A 306 -13.48 -4.90 6.90
N ALA A 307 -14.34 -5.43 7.76
CA ALA A 307 -15.09 -4.64 8.76
C ALA A 307 -15.37 -5.47 10.01
N GLY A 308 -15.85 -4.80 11.02
CA GLY A 308 -16.14 -5.43 12.31
C GLY A 308 -14.87 -5.89 13.02
N THR A 309 -14.77 -5.62 14.30
CA THR A 309 -13.59 -6.00 15.08
C THR A 309 -13.98 -6.56 16.42
N ARG A 310 -13.41 -7.70 16.79
CA ARG A 310 -13.43 -8.23 18.16
C ARG A 310 -12.02 -8.64 18.55
N LYS A 311 -11.74 -8.53 19.84
CA LYS A 311 -10.47 -9.02 20.41
C LYS A 311 -10.42 -10.54 20.33
N ARG A 312 -9.20 -11.09 20.21
CA ARG A 312 -8.98 -12.52 20.36
C ARG A 312 -9.37 -12.98 21.76
N GLY A 313 -9.91 -14.18 21.85
CA GLY A 313 -10.17 -14.83 23.14
C GLY A 313 -8.89 -15.34 23.78
N MET A 314 -8.88 -15.43 25.12
CA MET A 314 -7.76 -16.01 25.87
C MET A 314 -7.75 -17.55 25.77
N THR A 315 -8.88 -18.15 25.38
CA THR A 315 -9.04 -19.59 25.12
C THR A 315 -9.71 -19.82 23.76
N PRO A 316 -9.58 -21.03 23.16
CA PRO A 316 -10.26 -21.35 21.91
C PRO A 316 -11.79 -21.20 21.99
N GLU A 317 -12.39 -21.51 23.14
CA GLU A 317 -13.84 -21.43 23.34
C GLU A 317 -14.28 -19.95 23.41
N GLU A 318 -13.48 -19.08 24.05
CA GLU A 318 -13.71 -17.64 24.08
C GLU A 318 -13.56 -17.03 22.68
N ASP A 319 -12.55 -17.45 21.95
CA ASP A 319 -12.30 -17.01 20.58
C ASP A 319 -13.48 -17.38 19.63
N GLU A 320 -14.03 -18.57 19.79
CA GLU A 320 -15.21 -18.99 19.03
C GLU A 320 -16.48 -18.23 19.44
N ARG A 321 -16.64 -17.92 20.73
CA ARG A 321 -17.74 -17.09 21.22
C ARG A 321 -17.67 -15.69 20.63
N ASN A 322 -16.50 -15.03 20.69
CA ASN A 322 -16.29 -13.70 20.15
C ASN A 322 -16.55 -13.66 18.64
N ALA A 323 -16.18 -14.70 17.91
CA ALA A 323 -16.46 -14.83 16.47
C ALA A 323 -17.97 -14.95 16.20
N LYS A 324 -18.71 -15.72 17.00
CA LYS A 324 -20.17 -15.85 16.88
C LYS A 324 -20.88 -14.56 17.25
N GLU A 325 -20.44 -13.87 18.29
CA GLU A 325 -20.99 -12.56 18.70
C GLU A 325 -20.77 -11.52 17.59
N LEU A 326 -19.61 -11.50 16.97
CA LEU A 326 -19.31 -10.60 15.85
C LEU A 326 -20.25 -10.83 14.65
N LEU A 327 -20.47 -12.09 14.27
CA LEU A 327 -21.38 -12.45 13.18
C LEU A 327 -22.86 -12.31 13.54
N ALA A 328 -23.20 -12.15 14.83
CA ALA A 328 -24.57 -11.94 15.29
C ALA A 328 -24.90 -10.46 15.52
N ASP A 329 -23.91 -9.56 15.45
CA ASP A 329 -24.10 -8.12 15.66
C ASP A 329 -24.73 -7.46 14.43
N PRO A 330 -26.01 -6.98 14.51
CA PRO A 330 -26.70 -6.45 13.34
C PRO A 330 -26.02 -5.20 12.75
N LYS A 331 -25.34 -4.40 13.58
CA LYS A 331 -24.65 -3.19 13.15
C LYS A 331 -23.44 -3.55 12.31
N GLU A 332 -22.58 -4.47 12.81
CA GLU A 332 -21.39 -4.92 12.11
C GLU A 332 -21.74 -5.60 10.76
N ILE A 333 -22.82 -6.39 10.75
CA ILE A 333 -23.33 -7.04 9.53
C ILE A 333 -23.84 -6.00 8.53
N ALA A 334 -24.59 -4.99 8.96
CA ALA A 334 -25.11 -3.94 8.08
C ALA A 334 -23.97 -3.11 7.45
N GLU A 335 -22.98 -2.74 8.26
CA GLU A 335 -21.78 -2.05 7.79
C GLU A 335 -21.01 -2.91 6.78
N HIS A 336 -20.79 -4.17 7.08
CA HIS A 336 -20.05 -5.08 6.18
C HIS A 336 -20.79 -5.31 4.85
N LEU A 337 -22.13 -5.42 4.87
CA LEU A 337 -22.95 -5.50 3.65
C LEU A 337 -22.80 -4.25 2.78
N MET A 338 -22.77 -3.06 3.39
CA MET A 338 -22.53 -1.81 2.69
C MET A 338 -21.16 -1.81 1.99
N LEU A 339 -20.12 -2.30 2.67
CA LEU A 339 -18.77 -2.39 2.09
C LEU A 339 -18.68 -3.43 0.97
N ILE A 340 -19.40 -4.57 1.08
CA ILE A 340 -19.52 -5.54 -0.01
C ILE A 340 -20.16 -4.89 -1.23
N ASP A 341 -21.26 -4.15 -1.06
CA ASP A 341 -21.96 -3.52 -2.18
C ASP A 341 -21.12 -2.41 -2.81
N LEU A 342 -20.37 -1.66 -2.03
CA LEU A 342 -19.41 -0.68 -2.53
C LEU A 342 -18.29 -1.37 -3.33
N GLY A 343 -17.71 -2.44 -2.80
CA GLY A 343 -16.70 -3.24 -3.52
C GLY A 343 -17.23 -3.85 -4.82
N ARG A 344 -18.49 -4.33 -4.82
CA ARG A 344 -19.15 -4.82 -6.05
C ARG A 344 -19.34 -3.71 -7.08
N ASN A 345 -19.66 -2.51 -6.65
CA ASN A 345 -19.76 -1.35 -7.54
C ASN A 345 -18.39 -0.99 -8.13
N ASP A 346 -17.35 -0.91 -7.31
CA ASP A 346 -16.00 -0.57 -7.75
C ASP A 346 -15.45 -1.61 -8.75
N VAL A 347 -15.54 -2.90 -8.42
CA VAL A 347 -15.16 -4.00 -9.33
C VAL A 347 -16.02 -4.00 -10.60
N GLY A 348 -17.32 -3.71 -10.46
CA GLY A 348 -18.26 -3.69 -11.58
C GLY A 348 -17.96 -2.63 -12.65
N ARG A 349 -17.31 -1.53 -12.26
CA ARG A 349 -16.91 -0.45 -13.19
C ARG A 349 -15.88 -0.91 -14.22
N VAL A 350 -15.08 -1.93 -13.90
CA VAL A 350 -13.96 -2.39 -14.74
C VAL A 350 -14.08 -3.84 -15.18
N SER A 351 -15.11 -4.54 -14.74
CA SER A 351 -15.27 -5.98 -15.03
C SER A 351 -16.23 -6.27 -16.15
N LYS A 352 -16.05 -7.39 -16.81
CA LYS A 352 -16.97 -7.95 -17.79
C LYS A 352 -18.36 -8.12 -17.17
N ILE A 353 -19.40 -7.78 -17.91
CA ILE A 353 -20.80 -7.90 -17.45
C ILE A 353 -21.07 -9.34 -16.99
N GLY A 354 -21.60 -9.49 -15.78
CA GLY A 354 -21.95 -10.79 -15.17
C GLY A 354 -20.79 -11.54 -14.55
N SER A 355 -19.55 -11.02 -14.57
CA SER A 355 -18.38 -11.66 -13.95
C SER A 355 -18.18 -11.30 -12.47
N VAL A 356 -18.84 -10.26 -11.97
CA VAL A 356 -18.67 -9.83 -10.57
C VAL A 356 -19.31 -10.84 -9.62
N GLN A 357 -18.52 -11.35 -8.70
CA GLN A 357 -18.94 -12.38 -7.73
C GLN A 357 -18.45 -12.03 -6.32
N VAL A 358 -19.20 -12.47 -5.32
CA VAL A 358 -18.75 -12.50 -3.91
C VAL A 358 -18.32 -13.94 -3.63
N THR A 359 -17.04 -14.24 -3.82
CA THR A 359 -16.48 -15.60 -3.74
C THR A 359 -16.31 -16.10 -2.30
N GLN A 360 -16.19 -15.16 -1.34
CA GLN A 360 -16.23 -15.43 0.09
C GLN A 360 -17.10 -14.35 0.74
N LYS A 361 -18.07 -14.77 1.57
CA LYS A 361 -18.99 -13.84 2.21
C LYS A 361 -18.95 -14.01 3.72
N MET A 362 -18.64 -12.92 4.43
CA MET A 362 -18.68 -12.82 5.90
C MET A 362 -17.91 -13.93 6.62
N ALA A 363 -16.70 -14.23 6.18
CA ALA A 363 -15.82 -15.15 6.89
C ALA A 363 -15.13 -14.43 8.06
N ILE A 364 -14.90 -15.13 9.15
CA ILE A 364 -14.07 -14.64 10.25
C ILE A 364 -12.62 -14.94 9.94
N GLU A 365 -11.80 -13.88 9.92
CA GLU A 365 -10.35 -14.00 9.90
C GLU A 365 -9.76 -13.60 11.23
N LYS A 366 -8.85 -14.43 11.71
CA LYS A 366 -8.20 -14.29 12.99
C LYS A 366 -6.77 -13.83 12.79
N TYR A 367 -6.46 -12.66 13.34
CA TYR A 367 -5.12 -12.09 13.39
C TYR A 367 -4.53 -12.26 14.80
N SER A 368 -3.30 -11.79 15.04
CA SER A 368 -2.62 -11.95 16.32
C SER A 368 -3.44 -11.43 17.52
N HIS A 369 -4.07 -10.27 17.40
CA HIS A 369 -4.73 -9.58 18.51
C HIS A 369 -6.24 -9.37 18.34
N VAL A 370 -6.72 -9.45 17.10
CA VAL A 370 -8.10 -9.17 16.73
C VAL A 370 -8.62 -10.18 15.71
N MET A 371 -9.93 -10.22 15.53
CA MET A 371 -10.60 -10.90 14.43
C MET A 371 -11.52 -9.94 13.71
N HIS A 372 -11.71 -10.15 12.42
CA HIS A 372 -12.53 -9.33 11.53
C HIS A 372 -13.50 -10.17 10.72
N ILE A 373 -14.58 -9.54 10.26
CA ILE A 373 -15.43 -10.06 9.19
C ILE A 373 -14.77 -9.66 7.87
N VAL A 374 -14.57 -10.63 6.99
CA VAL A 374 -13.95 -10.44 5.67
C VAL A 374 -14.84 -11.03 4.60
N SER A 375 -14.93 -10.33 3.48
CA SER A 375 -15.54 -10.84 2.26
C SER A 375 -14.58 -10.67 1.08
N ASN A 376 -14.79 -11.44 0.03
CA ASN A 376 -13.97 -11.36 -1.17
C ASN A 376 -14.87 -11.07 -2.37
N VAL A 377 -14.61 -9.97 -3.08
CA VAL A 377 -15.33 -9.55 -4.28
C VAL A 377 -14.37 -9.65 -5.46
N THR A 378 -14.72 -10.43 -6.46
CA THR A 378 -13.89 -10.61 -7.66
C THR A 378 -14.66 -10.30 -8.93
N GLY A 379 -13.93 -10.00 -10.01
CA GLY A 379 -14.48 -9.83 -11.34
C GLY A 379 -13.40 -9.96 -12.42
N SER A 380 -13.75 -10.45 -13.59
CA SER A 380 -12.81 -10.51 -14.71
C SER A 380 -12.72 -9.15 -15.37
N ILE A 381 -11.51 -8.57 -15.50
CA ILE A 381 -11.31 -7.26 -16.14
C ILE A 381 -11.81 -7.28 -17.59
N SER A 382 -12.38 -6.17 -18.06
CA SER A 382 -12.75 -5.97 -19.47
C SER A 382 -11.51 -5.90 -20.36
N ASN A 383 -11.59 -6.40 -21.60
CA ASN A 383 -10.42 -6.59 -22.45
C ASN A 383 -9.73 -5.30 -22.90
N ASP A 384 -10.44 -4.18 -22.83
CA ASP A 384 -10.03 -2.83 -23.24
C ASP A 384 -9.58 -1.94 -22.08
N LEU A 385 -9.51 -2.51 -20.86
CA LEU A 385 -9.10 -1.81 -19.66
C LEU A 385 -7.77 -2.36 -19.12
N ASP A 386 -7.05 -1.52 -18.39
CA ASP A 386 -5.73 -1.78 -17.82
C ASP A 386 -5.69 -1.63 -16.29
N CYS A 387 -4.51 -1.79 -15.70
CA CYS A 387 -4.32 -1.69 -14.26
C CYS A 387 -4.56 -0.27 -13.71
N MET A 388 -4.32 0.77 -14.52
CA MET A 388 -4.62 2.14 -14.11
C MET A 388 -6.13 2.39 -14.07
N ASP A 389 -6.90 1.79 -14.97
CA ASP A 389 -8.37 1.86 -14.94
C ASP A 389 -8.93 1.14 -13.70
N VAL A 390 -8.32 0.01 -13.31
CA VAL A 390 -8.65 -0.68 -12.06
C VAL A 390 -8.38 0.21 -10.85
N LEU A 391 -7.23 0.89 -10.81
CA LEU A 391 -6.91 1.82 -9.74
C LEU A 391 -7.88 3.01 -9.70
N LYS A 392 -8.19 3.63 -10.85
CA LYS A 392 -9.17 4.73 -10.95
C LYS A 392 -10.55 4.35 -10.41
N ALA A 393 -10.99 3.12 -10.65
CA ALA A 393 -12.29 2.64 -10.17
C ALA A 393 -12.33 2.41 -8.65
N THR A 394 -11.21 2.08 -8.04
CA THR A 394 -11.13 1.63 -6.64
C THR A 394 -10.60 2.67 -5.66
N LEU A 395 -9.77 3.61 -6.12
CA LEU A 395 -9.18 4.66 -5.27
C LEU A 395 -10.14 5.85 -5.10
N PRO A 396 -10.33 6.37 -3.87
CA PRO A 396 -9.93 5.77 -2.61
C PRO A 396 -10.86 4.62 -2.20
N ALA A 397 -10.40 3.81 -1.24
CA ALA A 397 -11.25 2.78 -0.66
C ALA A 397 -12.50 3.36 0.00
N GLY A 398 -13.62 2.63 -0.06
CA GLY A 398 -14.84 3.04 0.63
C GLY A 398 -14.71 3.09 2.13
N THR A 399 -13.89 2.22 2.72
CA THR A 399 -13.56 2.20 4.14
C THR A 399 -12.79 3.45 4.60
N LEU A 400 -12.25 4.24 3.66
CA LEU A 400 -11.52 5.50 3.93
C LEU A 400 -12.23 6.75 3.41
N SER A 401 -13.32 6.59 2.67
CA SER A 401 -14.15 7.70 2.17
C SER A 401 -15.56 7.67 2.76
N GLY A 402 -16.36 6.74 2.35
CA GLY A 402 -17.74 6.57 2.82
C GLY A 402 -18.67 6.14 1.69
N ALA A 403 -19.97 6.18 1.95
CA ALA A 403 -21.02 5.73 1.03
C ALA A 403 -22.19 6.71 0.98
N PRO A 404 -22.54 7.24 -0.21
CA PRO A 404 -21.90 7.07 -1.54
C PRO A 404 -20.53 7.76 -1.64
N LYS A 405 -19.56 7.10 -2.31
CA LYS A 405 -18.14 7.48 -2.33
C LYS A 405 -17.90 8.95 -2.70
N ILE A 406 -18.40 9.41 -3.81
CA ILE A 406 -18.12 10.77 -4.32
C ILE A 406 -18.69 11.83 -3.37
N ARG A 407 -19.92 11.65 -2.88
CA ARG A 407 -20.52 12.60 -1.91
C ARG A 407 -19.76 12.61 -0.59
N ALA A 408 -19.33 11.46 -0.11
CA ALA A 408 -18.48 11.38 1.07
C ALA A 408 -17.16 12.14 0.89
N MET A 409 -16.51 12.04 -0.29
CA MET A 409 -15.29 12.78 -0.59
C MET A 409 -15.51 14.30 -0.66
N GLU A 410 -16.65 14.77 -1.18
CA GLU A 410 -17.02 16.18 -1.14
C GLU A 410 -17.11 16.68 0.31
N ILE A 411 -17.79 15.93 1.19
CA ILE A 411 -17.95 16.25 2.61
C ILE A 411 -16.60 16.21 3.33
N ILE A 412 -15.75 15.24 3.05
CA ILE A 412 -14.38 15.16 3.58
C ILE A 412 -13.61 16.41 3.20
N ASN A 413 -13.66 16.80 1.92
CA ASN A 413 -12.98 18.02 1.47
C ASN A 413 -13.53 19.27 2.17
N GLU A 414 -14.81 19.34 2.49
CA GLU A 414 -15.40 20.46 3.21
C GLU A 414 -14.93 20.52 4.69
N LEU A 415 -14.95 19.37 5.38
CA LEU A 415 -14.83 19.31 6.85
C LEU A 415 -13.39 19.16 7.35
N GLU A 416 -12.50 18.46 6.62
CA GLU A 416 -11.11 18.29 7.05
C GLU A 416 -10.29 19.57 6.83
N PRO A 417 -9.37 19.94 7.72
CA PRO A 417 -8.63 21.21 7.63
C PRO A 417 -7.52 21.19 6.57
N SER A 418 -7.04 20.02 6.17
CA SER A 418 -5.92 19.85 5.23
C SER A 418 -6.12 18.63 4.34
N SER A 419 -5.35 18.54 3.24
CA SER A 419 -5.23 17.34 2.42
C SER A 419 -4.65 16.18 3.22
N ARG A 420 -4.99 14.95 2.82
CA ARG A 420 -4.60 13.70 3.50
C ARG A 420 -3.22 13.19 3.11
N GLY A 421 -2.75 13.54 1.90
CA GLY A 421 -1.52 12.98 1.35
C GLY A 421 -1.61 11.46 1.18
N ILE A 422 -0.63 10.73 1.66
CA ILE A 422 -0.57 9.27 1.49
C ILE A 422 -1.70 8.55 2.24
N TYR A 423 -2.17 9.09 3.38
CA TYR A 423 -3.22 8.44 4.18
C TYR A 423 -4.51 8.23 3.40
N GLY A 424 -4.99 6.98 3.34
CA GLY A 424 -6.18 6.60 2.58
C GLY A 424 -5.96 6.46 1.07
N GLY A 425 -4.74 6.66 0.61
CA GLY A 425 -4.30 6.35 -0.75
C GLY A 425 -3.93 4.88 -0.94
N ALA A 426 -3.10 4.58 -1.94
CA ALA A 426 -2.64 3.24 -2.28
C ALA A 426 -1.12 3.12 -2.15
N ILE A 427 -0.64 1.97 -1.64
CA ILE A 427 0.78 1.63 -1.61
C ILE A 427 0.97 0.21 -2.11
N GLY A 428 1.90 0.00 -3.03
CA GLY A 428 2.18 -1.32 -3.56
C GLY A 428 3.00 -1.31 -4.83
N TYR A 429 2.67 -2.20 -5.75
CA TYR A 429 3.40 -2.34 -6.99
C TYR A 429 2.50 -2.51 -8.22
N ILE A 430 3.07 -2.16 -9.36
CA ILE A 430 2.58 -2.44 -10.70
C ILE A 430 3.64 -3.31 -11.38
N SER A 431 3.28 -4.52 -11.78
CA SER A 431 4.20 -5.48 -12.40
C SER A 431 4.25 -5.31 -13.92
N TRP A 432 5.35 -5.72 -14.55
CA TRP A 432 5.52 -5.69 -16.00
C TRP A 432 4.43 -6.42 -16.79
N ASN A 433 3.78 -7.43 -16.20
CA ASN A 433 2.69 -8.17 -16.83
C ASN A 433 1.32 -7.48 -16.73
N GLY A 434 1.29 -6.22 -16.28
CA GLY A 434 0.04 -5.46 -16.08
C GLY A 434 -0.70 -5.78 -14.78
N GLY A 435 -0.15 -6.67 -13.94
CA GLY A 435 -0.70 -6.93 -12.61
C GLY A 435 -0.46 -5.76 -11.66
N ILE A 436 -1.39 -5.53 -10.74
CA ILE A 436 -1.27 -4.55 -9.65
C ILE A 436 -1.64 -5.21 -8.33
N ASP A 437 -0.91 -4.89 -7.26
CA ASP A 437 -1.24 -5.29 -5.90
C ASP A 437 -0.95 -4.12 -4.96
N THR A 438 -2.00 -3.55 -4.39
CA THR A 438 -1.92 -2.36 -3.56
C THR A 438 -2.71 -2.52 -2.28
N ALA A 439 -2.11 -2.09 -1.17
CA ALA A 439 -2.78 -1.90 0.10
C ALA A 439 -3.36 -0.50 0.22
N ILE A 440 -4.38 -0.34 1.04
CA ILE A 440 -4.83 0.97 1.50
C ILE A 440 -3.74 1.54 2.42
N ALA A 441 -3.34 2.79 2.22
CA ALA A 441 -2.34 3.45 3.05
C ALA A 441 -2.94 3.86 4.41
N ILE A 442 -3.09 2.89 5.30
CA ILE A 442 -3.50 3.05 6.72
C ILE A 442 -2.47 2.41 7.62
N ARG A 443 -2.46 2.78 8.89
CA ARG A 443 -1.39 2.33 9.81
C ARG A 443 -0.02 2.59 9.17
N THR A 444 0.13 3.82 8.67
CA THR A 444 1.24 4.26 7.84
C THR A 444 1.78 5.57 8.39
N ALA A 445 3.10 5.61 8.55
CA ALA A 445 3.85 6.81 8.85
C ALA A 445 4.62 7.28 7.63
N VAL A 446 4.72 8.58 7.46
CA VAL A 446 5.58 9.23 6.48
C VAL A 446 6.59 10.08 7.22
N ILE A 447 7.87 9.86 6.94
CA ILE A 447 8.96 10.59 7.58
C ILE A 447 9.63 11.46 6.54
N LYS A 448 9.66 12.77 6.81
CA LYS A 448 10.30 13.78 5.98
C LYS A 448 10.82 14.92 6.85
N ASP A 449 11.99 15.44 6.54
CA ASP A 449 12.59 16.59 7.23
C ASP A 449 12.59 16.45 8.77
N GLN A 450 12.89 15.25 9.28
CA GLN A 450 12.89 14.89 10.72
C GLN A 450 11.52 15.05 11.40
N VAL A 451 10.44 15.01 10.64
CA VAL A 451 9.07 14.96 11.15
C VAL A 451 8.41 13.67 10.69
N ILE A 452 7.75 12.99 11.62
CA ILE A 452 6.89 11.85 11.33
C ILE A 452 5.43 12.31 11.27
N HIS A 453 4.71 11.87 10.25
CA HIS A 453 3.29 12.11 10.03
C HIS A 453 2.54 10.78 10.01
N VAL A 454 1.42 10.71 10.71
CA VAL A 454 0.57 9.52 10.80
C VAL A 454 -0.88 9.94 10.62
N GLY A 455 -1.49 9.54 9.51
CA GLY A 455 -2.91 9.72 9.28
C GLY A 455 -3.74 8.67 10.04
N ALA A 456 -4.85 9.12 10.66
CA ALA A 456 -5.84 8.23 11.25
C ALA A 456 -7.24 8.84 11.19
N GLY A 457 -8.25 8.01 10.90
CA GLY A 457 -9.64 8.44 10.78
C GLY A 457 -10.63 7.47 11.41
N ALA A 458 -11.85 7.97 11.63
CA ALA A 458 -12.98 7.20 12.13
C ALA A 458 -14.17 7.31 11.18
N GLY A 459 -14.92 6.23 11.04
CA GLY A 459 -16.14 6.17 10.24
C GLY A 459 -17.33 6.73 10.98
N ILE A 460 -17.85 7.87 10.54
CA ILE A 460 -18.98 8.56 11.17
C ILE A 460 -20.28 8.01 10.60
N VAL A 461 -21.14 7.54 11.48
CA VAL A 461 -22.51 7.07 11.21
C VAL A 461 -23.51 7.81 12.11
N ALA A 462 -24.80 7.59 11.90
CA ALA A 462 -25.87 8.30 12.63
C ALA A 462 -25.72 8.20 14.16
N ASP A 463 -25.28 7.04 14.67
CA ASP A 463 -25.15 6.77 16.11
C ASP A 463 -23.76 7.12 16.67
N SER A 464 -22.84 7.63 15.86
CA SER A 464 -21.49 8.00 16.28
C SER A 464 -21.52 9.03 17.41
N ILE A 465 -20.65 8.82 18.40
CA ILE A 465 -20.44 9.73 19.53
C ILE A 465 -19.12 10.47 19.28
N PRO A 466 -19.13 11.80 19.11
CA PRO A 466 -17.97 12.57 18.68
C PRO A 466 -16.70 12.32 19.51
N GLU A 467 -16.82 12.21 20.83
CA GLU A 467 -15.71 11.94 21.74
C GLU A 467 -15.07 10.56 21.49
N ASN A 468 -15.91 9.55 21.18
CA ASN A 468 -15.42 8.21 20.89
C ASN A 468 -14.65 8.17 19.55
N GLU A 469 -15.16 8.87 18.54
CA GLU A 469 -14.49 8.94 17.23
C GLU A 469 -13.14 9.68 17.32
N TRP A 470 -13.07 10.76 18.14
CA TRP A 470 -11.79 11.39 18.46
C TRP A 470 -10.81 10.44 19.13
N LEU A 471 -11.27 9.68 20.12
CA LEU A 471 -10.43 8.70 20.82
C LEU A 471 -9.98 7.56 19.90
N GLU A 472 -10.85 7.13 18.98
CA GLU A 472 -10.54 6.10 18.00
C GLU A 472 -9.38 6.52 17.09
N CYS A 473 -9.41 7.76 16.56
CA CYS A 473 -8.31 8.30 15.76
C CYS A 473 -6.99 8.29 16.55
N LYS A 474 -6.99 8.77 17.78
CA LYS A 474 -5.81 8.75 18.66
C LYS A 474 -5.30 7.34 18.91
N GLN A 475 -6.21 6.39 19.13
CA GLN A 475 -5.84 5.00 19.39
C GLN A 475 -5.23 4.34 18.16
N LYS A 476 -5.71 4.66 16.95
CA LYS A 476 -5.13 4.18 15.70
C LYS A 476 -3.72 4.72 15.45
N ALA A 477 -3.45 5.97 15.83
CA ALA A 477 -2.12 6.58 15.73
C ALA A 477 -1.16 6.08 16.82
N LYS A 478 -1.68 5.61 17.97
CA LYS A 478 -0.88 5.23 19.15
C LYS A 478 0.16 4.16 18.88
N VAL A 479 -0.08 3.25 17.94
CA VAL A 479 0.89 2.20 17.60
C VAL A 479 2.23 2.78 17.15
N PHE A 480 2.24 3.95 16.50
CA PHE A 480 3.48 4.63 16.12
C PHE A 480 4.14 5.33 17.30
N VAL A 481 3.36 5.89 18.24
CA VAL A 481 3.89 6.42 19.51
C VAL A 481 4.63 5.30 20.26
N ASP A 482 3.98 4.16 20.46
CA ASP A 482 4.55 3.02 21.15
C ASP A 482 5.82 2.49 20.42
N ALA A 483 5.80 2.46 19.08
CA ALA A 483 6.96 2.03 18.28
C ALA A 483 8.16 2.99 18.40
N ILE A 484 7.92 4.30 18.39
CA ILE A 484 8.99 5.31 18.57
C ILE A 484 9.60 5.18 19.96
N GLU A 485 8.77 5.07 20.99
CA GLU A 485 9.26 4.90 22.35
C GLU A 485 10.05 3.58 22.57
N MET A 486 9.73 2.55 21.77
CA MET A 486 10.48 1.28 21.82
C MET A 486 11.91 1.40 21.29
N ILE A 487 12.15 2.30 20.35
CA ILE A 487 13.45 2.48 19.68
C ILE A 487 14.25 3.66 20.23
N SER A 488 13.68 4.41 21.19
CA SER A 488 14.28 5.61 21.82
C SER A 488 15.27 5.29 22.91
#